data_984387a0b4fc2881b8a3d270a32564fa
#
_entry.id   984387a0b4fc2881b8a3d270a32564fa
#
_cell.length_a   1.000
_cell.length_b   1.000
_cell.length_c   1.000
_cell.angle_alpha   90.00
_cell.angle_beta   90.00
_cell.angle_gamma   90.00
#
_symmetry.space_group_name_H-M   'P 1'
#
loop_
_entity.id
_entity.type
_entity.pdbx_description
1 polymer ?
#
loop_
_entity_poly.entity_id
_entity_poly.type
_entity_poly.pdbx_seq_one_letter_code
_entity_poly.pdbx_strand_id
1 'polypeptide(L)'
;MIDKTSKEVDIEITQKEIMPGQEIHGTININYAGRFDSIVINSQIENSSDTFNYTSLNGKKINYQYARLSIFKEDLSDKEKLEFTAVTAHKPSVGYTNAKFRVAVVQEHKEVVSAAAFVKILG
;
A
#
# COMPACT_ATOMS: atom_id res chain seq x y z
N MET A 1 7.92 18.04 23.53
CA MET A 1 8.09 17.92 22.43
C MET A 1 7.14 17.10 21.77
N ILE A 2 6.72 17.37 20.84
CA ILE A 2 5.81 16.64 20.25
C ILE A 2 6.36 15.49 19.62
N ASP A 3 5.73 14.42 19.82
CA ASP A 3 6.15 13.25 19.16
C ASP A 3 5.44 13.15 17.85
N LYS A 4 6.11 13.59 16.84
CA LYS A 4 5.54 13.51 15.58
C LYS A 4 5.60 12.21 14.96
N THR A 5 6.23 11.28 15.59
CA THR A 5 6.39 9.99 14.99
C THR A 5 5.31 9.02 15.35
N SER A 6 4.40 9.43 16.24
CA SER A 6 3.37 8.51 16.66
C SER A 6 2.21 8.53 15.69
N LYS A 7 2.48 8.21 14.45
CA LYS A 7 1.43 7.99 13.47
C LYS A 7 0.70 6.71 13.79
N GLU A 8 -0.61 6.74 13.70
CA GLU A 8 -1.41 5.57 14.00
C GLU A 8 -1.35 4.53 12.88
N VAL A 9 -1.03 4.95 11.68
CA VAL A 9 -0.72 4.03 10.58
C VAL A 9 0.29 4.73 9.69
N ASP A 10 1.21 3.96 9.11
CA ASP A 10 2.24 4.49 8.23
C ASP A 10 2.50 3.48 7.12
N ILE A 11 2.94 3.98 5.98
CA ILE A 11 3.29 3.15 4.84
C ILE A 11 4.58 3.66 4.22
N GLU A 12 5.50 2.75 3.93
CA GLU A 12 6.76 3.06 3.28
C GLU A 12 6.93 2.16 2.07
N ILE A 13 7.39 2.72 0.96
CA ILE A 13 7.76 1.95 -0.22
C ILE A 13 9.27 2.03 -0.34
N THR A 14 9.92 0.88 -0.41
CA THR A 14 11.38 0.83 -0.45
C THR A 14 11.92 1.52 -1.70
N GLN A 15 11.31 1.23 -2.85
CA GLN A 15 11.76 1.81 -4.11
C GLN A 15 11.06 3.16 -4.32
N LYS A 16 11.82 4.22 -4.57
CA LYS A 16 11.24 5.52 -4.87
C LYS A 16 10.95 5.69 -6.35
N GLU A 17 11.68 4.98 -7.18
CA GLU A 17 11.52 4.99 -8.64
C GLU A 17 11.62 3.57 -9.15
N ILE A 18 10.78 3.21 -10.10
CA ILE A 18 10.79 1.87 -10.69
C ILE A 18 10.60 1.95 -12.19
N MET A 19 11.02 0.91 -12.87
CA MET A 19 10.69 0.69 -14.28
C MET A 19 9.47 -0.20 -14.36
N PRO A 20 8.71 -0.18 -15.47
CA PRO A 20 7.60 -1.12 -15.64
C PRO A 20 8.07 -2.56 -15.49
N GLY A 21 7.30 -3.35 -14.75
CA GLY A 21 7.67 -4.74 -14.49
C GLY A 21 8.54 -4.95 -13.27
N GLN A 22 9.07 -3.89 -12.69
CA GLN A 22 9.88 -4.00 -11.48
C GLN A 22 8.96 -4.06 -10.26
N GLU A 23 9.27 -4.99 -9.34
CA GLU A 23 8.46 -5.16 -8.14
C GLU A 23 8.80 -4.10 -7.11
N ILE A 24 7.78 -3.56 -6.44
CA ILE A 24 7.99 -2.70 -5.29
C ILE A 24 7.75 -3.49 -4.02
N HIS A 25 8.36 -3.02 -2.93
CA HIS A 25 8.19 -3.60 -1.60
C HIS A 25 7.65 -2.53 -0.66
N GLY A 26 6.48 -2.79 -0.10
CA GLY A 26 5.84 -1.87 0.83
C GLY A 26 5.77 -2.43 2.23
N THR A 27 5.90 -1.56 3.21
CA THR A 27 5.79 -1.92 4.63
C THR A 27 4.77 -0.99 5.27
N ILE A 28 3.81 -1.58 5.98
CA ILE A 28 2.79 -0.84 6.69
C ILE A 28 2.98 -1.10 8.18
N ASN A 29 3.08 -0.01 8.94
CA ASN A 29 3.17 -0.09 10.39
C ASN A 29 1.84 0.38 10.97
N ILE A 30 1.27 -0.42 11.86
CA ILE A 30 -0.05 -0.18 12.43
C ILE A 30 0.12 0.05 13.92
N ASN A 31 -0.08 1.30 14.35
CA ASN A 31 0.01 1.69 15.74
C ASN A 31 -1.33 2.14 16.31
N TYR A 32 -2.39 1.85 15.57
CA TYR A 32 -3.73 2.27 15.98
C TYR A 32 -4.15 1.48 17.22
N ALA A 33 -4.38 2.18 18.32
CA ALA A 33 -4.70 1.56 19.60
C ALA A 33 -6.17 1.14 19.70
N GLY A 34 -7.03 1.69 18.85
CA GLY A 34 -8.44 1.38 18.88
C GLY A 34 -8.76 0.04 18.23
N ARG A 35 -10.03 -0.30 18.26
CA ARG A 35 -10.49 -1.51 17.57
C ARG A 35 -10.60 -1.24 16.09
N PHE A 36 -10.29 -2.22 15.29
CA PHE A 36 -10.49 -2.11 13.84
C PHE A 36 -10.83 -3.49 13.27
N ASP A 37 -11.42 -3.48 12.09
CA ASP A 37 -11.89 -4.70 11.44
C ASP A 37 -10.95 -5.14 10.33
N SER A 38 -10.38 -4.21 9.61
CA SER A 38 -9.54 -4.52 8.46
C SER A 38 -8.60 -3.38 8.14
N ILE A 39 -7.60 -3.72 7.32
CA ILE A 39 -6.68 -2.76 6.71
C ILE A 39 -6.96 -2.81 5.22
N VAL A 40 -7.05 -1.65 4.59
CA VAL A 40 -7.28 -1.56 3.15
C VAL A 40 -6.10 -0.86 2.51
N ILE A 41 -5.54 -1.48 1.47
CA ILE A 41 -4.48 -0.89 0.66
C ILE A 41 -5.09 -0.58 -0.70
N ASN A 42 -4.87 0.63 -1.19
CA ASN A 42 -5.39 1.04 -2.49
C ASN A 42 -4.28 1.66 -3.30
N SER A 43 -4.12 1.22 -4.55
CA SER A 43 -3.12 1.78 -5.45
C SER A 43 -3.79 2.57 -6.56
N GLN A 44 -3.11 3.62 -7.01
CA GLN A 44 -3.62 4.46 -8.08
C GLN A 44 -2.45 4.99 -8.89
N ILE A 45 -2.54 4.88 -10.21
CA ILE A 45 -1.53 5.42 -11.11
C ILE A 45 -2.13 6.67 -11.76
N GLU A 46 -1.38 7.76 -11.68
CA GLU A 46 -1.83 9.08 -12.14
C GLU A 46 -2.21 9.04 -13.62
N ASN A 47 -3.38 9.58 -13.94
CA ASN A 47 -3.89 9.67 -15.31
C ASN A 47 -4.03 8.33 -16.02
N SER A 48 -4.28 7.27 -15.26
CA SER A 48 -4.42 5.93 -15.84
C SER A 48 -5.43 5.10 -15.05
N SER A 49 -6.06 4.17 -15.72
CA SER A 49 -6.89 3.16 -15.05
C SER A 49 -6.11 1.89 -14.78
N ASP A 50 -4.83 1.84 -15.15
CA ASP A 50 -3.99 0.69 -14.84
C ASP A 50 -3.77 0.59 -13.34
N THR A 51 -3.54 -0.62 -12.85
CA THR A 51 -3.36 -0.88 -11.43
C THR A 51 -2.11 -1.70 -11.21
N PHE A 52 -1.70 -1.78 -9.94
CA PHE A 52 -0.67 -2.72 -9.53
C PHE A 52 -1.31 -4.07 -9.26
N ASN A 53 -0.55 -5.12 -9.51
CA ASN A 53 -0.89 -6.47 -9.12
C ASN A 53 -0.13 -6.77 -7.85
N TYR A 54 -0.83 -7.12 -6.78
CA TYR A 54 -0.19 -7.48 -5.52
C TYR A 54 0.31 -8.90 -5.63
N THR A 55 1.60 -9.10 -5.39
CA THR A 55 2.28 -10.36 -5.64
C THR A 55 2.65 -11.12 -4.38
N SER A 56 2.69 -10.47 -3.23
CA SER A 56 2.86 -11.17 -1.96
C SER A 56 2.29 -10.35 -0.81
N LEU A 57 1.98 -11.04 0.28
CA LEU A 57 1.46 -10.44 1.47
C LEU A 57 2.05 -11.20 2.66
N ASN A 58 2.86 -10.52 3.47
CA ASN A 58 3.58 -11.11 4.61
C ASN A 58 4.35 -12.37 4.21
N GLY A 59 5.03 -12.31 3.06
CA GLY A 59 5.84 -13.41 2.56
C GLY A 59 5.07 -14.50 1.83
N LYS A 60 3.75 -14.42 1.81
CA LYS A 60 2.94 -15.41 1.14
C LYS A 60 2.61 -14.93 -0.26
N LYS A 61 2.85 -15.76 -1.27
CA LYS A 61 2.56 -15.40 -2.65
C LYS A 61 1.08 -15.27 -2.88
N ILE A 62 0.68 -14.20 -3.55
CA ILE A 62 -0.70 -13.99 -3.98
C ILE A 62 -0.69 -13.49 -5.42
N ASN A 63 -1.85 -13.40 -6.01
CA ASN A 63 -2.00 -12.81 -7.35
C ASN A 63 -3.30 -12.03 -7.33
N TYR A 64 -3.21 -10.79 -6.85
CA TYR A 64 -4.40 -9.97 -6.66
C TYR A 64 -4.31 -8.75 -7.57
N GLN A 65 -5.15 -8.73 -8.59
CA GLN A 65 -5.03 -7.78 -9.69
C GLN A 65 -5.96 -6.58 -9.60
N TYR A 66 -6.49 -6.30 -8.41
CA TYR A 66 -7.36 -5.15 -8.22
C TYR A 66 -6.66 -4.08 -7.39
N ALA A 67 -7.04 -2.83 -7.63
CA ALA A 67 -6.40 -1.71 -6.95
C ALA A 67 -6.58 -1.76 -5.43
N ARG A 68 -7.74 -2.24 -4.98
CA ARG A 68 -8.08 -2.23 -3.57
C ARG A 68 -7.96 -3.63 -2.98
N LEU A 69 -7.12 -3.75 -1.97
CA LEU A 69 -6.90 -5.02 -1.26
C LEU A 69 -7.32 -4.83 0.18
N SER A 70 -8.27 -5.64 0.65
CA SER A 70 -8.73 -5.60 2.03
C SER A 70 -8.17 -6.80 2.78
N ILE A 71 -7.60 -6.56 3.95
CA ILE A 71 -7.03 -7.61 4.79
C ILE A 71 -7.74 -7.52 6.14
N PHE A 72 -8.48 -8.58 6.49
CA PHE A 72 -9.20 -8.59 7.76
C PHE A 72 -8.24 -8.80 8.91
N LYS A 73 -8.58 -8.24 10.06
CA LYS A 73 -7.71 -8.28 11.23
C LYS A 73 -7.33 -9.70 11.62
N GLU A 74 -8.27 -10.64 11.52
CA GLU A 74 -7.98 -12.01 11.91
C GLU A 74 -6.99 -12.70 10.97
N ASP A 75 -6.78 -12.14 9.78
CA ASP A 75 -5.82 -12.70 8.83
C ASP A 75 -4.43 -12.08 8.97
N LEU A 76 -4.26 -11.14 9.88
CA LEU A 76 -2.96 -10.54 10.13
C LEU A 76 -2.17 -11.41 11.08
N SER A 77 -1.03 -11.93 10.62
CA SER A 77 -0.16 -12.71 11.48
C SER A 77 0.57 -11.82 12.48
N ASP A 78 0.84 -10.56 12.08
CA ASP A 78 1.42 -9.57 12.96
C ASP A 78 0.47 -8.37 12.90
N LYS A 79 -0.14 -8.02 14.04
CA LYS A 79 -1.14 -6.96 14.05
C LYS A 79 -0.55 -5.57 14.01
N GLU A 80 0.77 -5.45 14.04
CA GLU A 80 1.44 -4.16 14.03
C GLU A 80 2.19 -3.90 12.74
N LYS A 81 2.38 -4.90 11.90
CA LYS A 81 3.17 -4.75 10.69
C LYS A 81 2.65 -5.63 9.57
N LEU A 82 2.62 -5.07 8.38
CA LEU A 82 2.19 -5.79 7.20
C LEU A 82 3.17 -5.47 6.09
N GLU A 83 3.63 -6.49 5.35
CA GLU A 83 4.52 -6.30 4.22
C GLU A 83 3.87 -6.83 2.96
N PHE A 84 4.06 -6.12 1.87
CA PHE A 84 3.51 -6.55 0.59
C PHE A 84 4.46 -6.22 -0.54
N THR A 85 4.31 -6.94 -1.65
CA THR A 85 4.99 -6.60 -2.89
C THR A 85 3.94 -6.44 -3.97
N ALA A 86 4.27 -5.62 -4.97
CA ALA A 86 3.36 -5.36 -6.07
C ALA A 86 4.14 -5.00 -7.32
N VAL A 87 3.54 -5.22 -8.48
CA VAL A 87 4.18 -4.94 -9.75
C VAL A 87 3.15 -4.37 -10.72
N THR A 88 3.58 -3.50 -11.60
CA THR A 88 2.71 -2.99 -12.67
C THR A 88 3.47 -3.02 -13.98
N ALA A 89 2.73 -3.27 -15.06
CA ALA A 89 3.28 -3.19 -16.41
C ALA A 89 3.02 -1.82 -17.05
N HIS A 90 2.45 -0.88 -16.29
CA HIS A 90 2.11 0.44 -16.82
C HIS A 90 3.34 1.14 -17.39
N LYS A 91 3.21 1.64 -18.61
CA LYS A 91 4.27 2.41 -19.25
C LYS A 91 3.82 3.86 -19.38
N PRO A 92 4.53 4.80 -18.76
CA PRO A 92 4.16 6.21 -18.92
C PRO A 92 4.28 6.67 -20.35
N SER A 93 3.40 7.57 -20.77
CA SER A 93 3.47 8.13 -22.11
C SER A 93 4.53 9.22 -22.23
N VAL A 94 5.03 9.71 -21.11
CA VAL A 94 6.13 10.69 -21.06
C VAL A 94 7.19 10.13 -20.13
N GLY A 95 8.17 10.90 -19.72
CA GLY A 95 9.31 10.42 -18.95
C GLY A 95 8.99 9.66 -17.68
N TYR A 96 7.89 9.97 -17.01
CA TYR A 96 7.50 9.27 -15.80
C TYR A 96 6.03 9.56 -15.47
N THR A 97 5.50 8.75 -14.55
CA THR A 97 4.21 9.05 -13.92
C THR A 97 4.30 8.70 -12.43
N ASN A 98 3.45 9.28 -11.63
CA ASN A 98 3.42 9.00 -10.19
C ASN A 98 2.37 7.97 -9.87
N ALA A 99 2.68 7.10 -8.93
CA ALA A 99 1.73 6.15 -8.38
C ALA A 99 1.60 6.40 -6.88
N LYS A 100 0.42 6.16 -6.35
CA LYS A 100 0.12 6.39 -4.95
C LYS A 100 -0.38 5.09 -4.33
N PHE A 101 0.16 4.74 -3.19
CA PHE A 101 -0.36 3.67 -2.37
C PHE A 101 -0.93 4.29 -1.11
N ARG A 102 -2.19 4.01 -0.82
CA ARG A 102 -2.84 4.54 0.36
C ARG A 102 -3.29 3.38 1.21
N VAL A 103 -3.02 3.47 2.51
CA VAL A 103 -3.46 2.46 3.47
C VAL A 103 -4.44 3.13 4.41
N ALA A 104 -5.48 2.42 4.79
CA ALA A 104 -6.46 2.89 5.75
C ALA A 104 -6.80 1.80 6.75
N VAL A 105 -7.00 2.21 7.99
CA VAL A 105 -7.53 1.33 9.04
C VAL A 105 -9.03 1.52 9.04
N VAL A 106 -9.78 0.45 8.98
CA VAL A 106 -11.23 0.49 8.84
C VAL A 106 -11.91 -0.11 10.06
N GLN A 107 -12.90 0.61 10.59
CA GLN A 107 -13.73 0.12 11.67
C GLN A 107 -15.18 0.40 11.33
N GLU A 108 -16.02 -0.63 11.34
CA GLU A 108 -17.45 -0.50 11.05
C GLU A 108 -17.70 0.23 9.73
N HIS A 109 -16.96 -0.17 8.69
CA HIS A 109 -17.06 0.37 7.34
C HIS A 109 -16.58 1.83 7.20
N LYS A 110 -15.94 2.37 8.24
CA LYS A 110 -15.40 3.73 8.18
C LYS A 110 -13.90 3.72 8.31
N GLU A 111 -13.23 4.56 7.53
CA GLU A 111 -11.80 4.75 7.67
C GLU A 111 -11.56 5.62 8.90
N VAL A 112 -10.76 5.12 9.82
CA VAL A 112 -10.47 5.87 11.05
C VAL A 112 -9.12 6.57 10.99
N VAL A 113 -8.13 5.98 10.32
CA VAL A 113 -6.85 6.64 10.05
C VAL A 113 -6.34 6.16 8.71
N SER A 114 -5.50 6.95 8.08
CA SER A 114 -4.91 6.58 6.78
C SER A 114 -3.55 7.22 6.59
N ALA A 115 -2.79 6.67 5.66
CA ALA A 115 -1.49 7.21 5.26
C ALA A 115 -1.26 6.88 3.78
N ALA A 116 -0.30 7.56 3.17
CA ALA A 116 -0.01 7.34 1.77
C ALA A 116 1.48 7.42 1.49
N ALA A 117 1.91 6.71 0.46
CA ALA A 117 3.28 6.77 -0.04
C ALA A 117 3.24 6.81 -1.56
N PHE A 118 4.28 7.34 -2.16
CA PHE A 118 4.33 7.54 -3.61
C PHE A 118 5.55 6.84 -4.19
N VAL A 119 5.41 6.39 -5.42
CA VAL A 119 6.51 5.83 -6.19
C VAL A 119 6.41 6.39 -7.60
N LYS A 120 7.57 6.64 -8.22
CA LYS A 120 7.62 7.15 -9.58
C LYS A 120 7.87 5.99 -10.53
N ILE A 121 7.06 5.89 -11.58
CA ILE A 121 7.25 4.89 -12.62
C ILE A 121 7.93 5.58 -13.79
N LEU A 122 9.10 5.10 -14.17
CA LEU A 122 9.88 5.71 -15.23
C LEU A 122 9.52 5.12 -16.58
N GLY A 123 9.54 5.96 -17.58
CA GLY A 123 9.20 5.53 -18.94
C GLY A 123 10.41 5.13 -19.76
#